data_6d826d217a01f814482565ad8dd0ea9c
#
_entry.id   6d826d217a01f814482565ad8dd0ea9c
#
_cell.length_a   1.000
_cell.length_b   1.000
_cell.length_c   1.000
_cell.angle_alpha   90.00
_cell.angle_beta   90.00
_cell.angle_gamma   90.00
#
_symmetry.space_group_name_H-M   'P 1'
#
loop_
_entity.id
_entity.type
_entity.pdbx_description
1 polymer ?
#
loop_
_entity_poly.entity_id
_entity_poly.type
_entity_poly.pdbx_seq_one_letter_code
_entity_poly.pdbx_strand_id
1 'polypeptide(L)'
;ILNDMKRCGKILEAQYPFGRGRYEIQAGEGRKLALTLEQIGQIANYEDGTEATAKYRDYWLFLYLCNGINVADFVKLRYRDIVNGEICFVRQKTERTTKTRKEIRVVVTERMQAIINRWGNPSRPDSFIFPILDGQEDAMRRKCKTMYFTRAINKRMKEVGEQLGIGNISTYTARHSFATVLKRAGANIAYISESLGHQDLKTCLLYTSPSPR
;
A
#
# COMPACT_ATOMS: atom_id res chain seq x y z
N ILE A 1 -24.40 -3.36 -8.38
CA ILE A 1 -25.68 -2.92 -8.97
C ILE A 1 -26.18 -3.93 -10.01
N LEU A 2 -25.51 -4.15 -11.17
CA LEU A 2 -26.00 -5.06 -12.20
C LEU A 2 -26.12 -6.52 -11.73
N ASN A 3 -25.16 -7.00 -10.94
CA ASN A 3 -25.23 -8.33 -10.32
C ASN A 3 -26.42 -8.45 -9.35
N ASP A 4 -26.73 -7.41 -8.62
CA ASP A 4 -27.87 -7.40 -7.70
C ASP A 4 -29.19 -7.33 -8.46
N MET A 5 -29.25 -6.55 -9.53
CA MET A 5 -30.42 -6.50 -10.42
C MET A 5 -30.68 -7.85 -11.08
N LYS A 6 -29.63 -8.57 -11.52
CA LYS A 6 -29.75 -9.93 -12.05
C LYS A 6 -30.26 -10.88 -10.96
N ARG A 7 -29.66 -10.85 -9.76
CA ARG A 7 -30.06 -11.72 -8.63
C ARG A 7 -31.50 -11.46 -8.17
N CYS A 8 -31.97 -10.22 -8.25
CA CYS A 8 -33.34 -9.83 -7.93
C CYS A 8 -34.32 -9.99 -9.11
N GLY A 9 -33.93 -10.59 -10.21
CA GLY A 9 -34.79 -10.81 -11.38
C GLY A 9 -35.18 -9.55 -12.16
N LYS A 10 -34.57 -8.38 -11.86
CA LYS A 10 -34.85 -7.12 -12.52
C LYS A 10 -34.27 -7.01 -13.93
N ILE A 11 -33.27 -7.85 -14.24
CA ILE A 11 -32.69 -8.03 -15.57
C ILE A 11 -32.56 -9.53 -15.85
N LEU A 12 -32.91 -9.94 -17.06
CA LEU A 12 -32.80 -11.32 -17.50
C LEU A 12 -31.32 -11.68 -17.71
N GLU A 13 -30.99 -12.99 -17.57
CA GLU A 13 -29.67 -13.52 -17.88
C GLU A 13 -29.19 -13.12 -19.28
N ALA A 14 -30.08 -13.12 -20.26
CA ALA A 14 -29.78 -12.70 -21.63
C ALA A 14 -29.40 -11.23 -21.75
N GLN A 15 -29.92 -10.38 -20.87
CA GLN A 15 -29.68 -8.91 -20.87
C GLN A 15 -28.42 -8.53 -20.06
N TYR A 16 -27.83 -9.48 -19.30
CA TYR A 16 -26.64 -9.23 -18.51
C TYR A 16 -25.43 -9.09 -19.45
N PRO A 17 -24.75 -7.91 -19.46
CA PRO A 17 -23.76 -7.62 -20.51
C PRO A 17 -22.42 -8.33 -20.33
N PHE A 18 -22.11 -8.87 -19.15
CA PHE A 18 -20.78 -9.44 -18.83
C PHE A 18 -20.81 -10.96 -18.77
N GLY A 19 -19.70 -11.60 -19.15
CA GLY A 19 -19.50 -13.04 -19.01
C GLY A 19 -18.92 -13.69 -20.26
N ARG A 20 -18.74 -15.01 -20.22
CA ARG A 20 -18.15 -15.78 -21.30
C ARG A 20 -18.97 -15.64 -22.58
N GLY A 21 -18.35 -15.21 -23.68
CA GLY A 21 -19.02 -14.93 -24.97
C GLY A 21 -19.80 -13.61 -25.01
N ARG A 22 -19.65 -12.74 -24.02
CA ARG A 22 -20.20 -11.38 -23.94
C ARG A 22 -19.08 -10.37 -23.70
N TYR A 23 -19.41 -9.15 -23.27
CA TYR A 23 -18.39 -8.15 -22.95
C TYR A 23 -17.51 -8.65 -21.80
N GLU A 24 -16.24 -8.85 -22.07
CA GLU A 24 -15.21 -9.16 -21.10
C GLU A 24 -14.41 -7.90 -20.82
N ILE A 25 -14.34 -7.52 -19.53
CA ILE A 25 -13.48 -6.42 -19.11
C ILE A 25 -12.05 -6.89 -19.32
N GLN A 26 -11.39 -6.36 -20.33
CA GLN A 26 -9.98 -6.67 -20.58
C GLN A 26 -9.15 -6.25 -19.36
N ALA A 27 -8.39 -7.19 -18.82
CA ALA A 27 -7.37 -6.87 -17.85
C ALA A 27 -6.35 -5.99 -18.55
N GLY A 28 -6.24 -4.72 -18.12
CA GLY A 28 -5.23 -3.81 -18.65
C GLY A 28 -3.84 -4.42 -18.46
N GLU A 29 -2.95 -4.21 -19.43
CA GLU A 29 -1.55 -4.62 -19.32
C GLU A 29 -0.98 -4.07 -18.00
N GLY A 30 -0.49 -4.98 -17.14
CA GLY A 30 0.09 -4.64 -15.87
C GLY A 30 1.31 -3.74 -16.07
N ARG A 31 1.20 -2.47 -15.70
CA ARG A 31 2.35 -1.55 -15.75
C ARG A 31 3.48 -2.14 -14.90
N LYS A 32 4.72 -2.10 -15.41
CA LYS A 32 5.93 -2.43 -14.65
C LYS A 32 6.09 -1.38 -13.52
N LEU A 33 5.59 -1.69 -12.34
CA LEU A 33 5.55 -0.76 -11.20
C LEU A 33 6.62 -1.06 -10.15
N ALA A 34 7.26 -2.23 -10.25
CA ALA A 34 8.23 -2.65 -9.25
C ALA A 34 9.60 -2.06 -9.54
N LEU A 35 10.19 -1.45 -8.53
CA LEU A 35 11.55 -0.91 -8.53
C LEU A 35 12.57 -1.99 -8.17
N THR A 36 13.81 -1.78 -8.61
CA THR A 36 14.96 -2.59 -8.16
C THR A 36 15.45 -2.11 -6.77
N LEU A 37 16.24 -2.94 -6.08
CA LEU A 37 16.88 -2.53 -4.82
C LEU A 37 17.78 -1.30 -5.00
N GLU A 38 18.48 -1.21 -6.12
CA GLU A 38 19.32 -0.06 -6.47
C GLU A 38 18.47 1.22 -6.58
N GLN A 39 17.36 1.17 -7.32
CA GLN A 39 16.43 2.30 -7.45
C GLN A 39 15.83 2.71 -6.09
N ILE A 40 15.50 1.73 -5.23
CA ILE A 40 15.03 2.02 -3.87
C ILE A 40 16.14 2.69 -3.05
N GLY A 41 17.39 2.26 -3.21
CA GLY A 41 18.56 2.90 -2.61
C GLY A 41 18.76 4.34 -3.09
N GLN A 42 18.61 4.61 -4.39
CA GLN A 42 18.65 5.96 -4.95
C GLN A 42 17.57 6.85 -4.35
N ILE A 43 16.33 6.35 -4.23
CA ILE A 43 15.23 7.08 -3.59
C ILE A 43 15.56 7.36 -2.13
N ALA A 44 16.08 6.37 -1.39
CA ALA A 44 16.39 6.52 0.03
C ALA A 44 17.43 7.61 0.33
N ASN A 45 18.35 7.84 -0.60
CA ASN A 45 19.44 8.80 -0.49
C ASN A 45 19.19 10.10 -1.26
N TYR A 46 18.04 10.23 -1.94
CA TYR A 46 17.73 11.42 -2.71
C TYR A 46 17.44 12.62 -1.79
N GLU A 47 18.10 13.73 -2.03
CA GLU A 47 17.90 15.00 -1.34
C GLU A 47 17.91 16.15 -2.34
N ASP A 48 16.94 17.05 -2.21
CA ASP A 48 16.83 18.28 -2.98
C ASP A 48 16.90 19.54 -2.07
N GLY A 49 17.25 19.34 -0.81
CA GLY A 49 17.31 20.39 0.19
C GLY A 49 15.95 20.83 0.75
N THR A 50 14.83 20.27 0.26
CA THR A 50 13.50 20.63 0.76
C THR A 50 12.99 19.64 1.81
N GLU A 51 12.48 20.18 2.93
CA GLU A 51 11.88 19.36 3.99
C GLU A 51 10.68 18.56 3.49
N ALA A 52 9.89 19.13 2.59
CA ALA A 52 8.73 18.45 2.02
C ALA A 52 9.13 17.20 1.24
N THR A 53 10.20 17.25 0.43
CA THR A 53 10.72 16.09 -0.29
C THR A 53 11.23 15.04 0.67
N ALA A 54 12.05 15.43 1.66
CA ALA A 54 12.55 14.54 2.68
C ALA A 54 11.39 13.81 3.40
N LYS A 55 10.35 14.55 3.79
CA LYS A 55 9.18 14.02 4.49
C LYS A 55 8.39 12.99 3.66
N TYR A 56 8.05 13.31 2.41
CA TYR A 56 7.26 12.40 1.57
C TYR A 56 8.08 11.21 1.05
N ARG A 57 9.38 11.38 0.82
CA ARG A 57 10.32 10.31 0.57
C ARG A 57 10.38 9.33 1.75
N ASP A 58 10.54 9.84 2.96
CA ASP A 58 10.60 9.03 4.17
C ASP A 58 9.27 8.30 4.42
N TYR A 59 8.12 8.94 4.17
CA TYR A 59 6.82 8.24 4.21
C TYR A 59 6.71 7.14 3.16
N TRP A 60 7.17 7.37 1.94
CA TRP A 60 7.18 6.35 0.90
C TRP A 60 8.09 5.17 1.28
N LEU A 61 9.27 5.46 1.83
CA LEU A 61 10.18 4.42 2.35
C LEU A 61 9.54 3.63 3.49
N PHE A 62 8.84 4.30 4.39
CA PHE A 62 8.11 3.62 5.45
C PHE A 62 7.04 2.70 4.91
N LEU A 63 6.27 3.14 3.90
CA LEU A 63 5.29 2.26 3.23
C LEU A 63 5.95 1.00 2.66
N TYR A 64 7.12 1.15 2.04
CA TYR A 64 7.88 0.02 1.48
C TYR A 64 8.38 -0.92 2.59
N LEU A 65 9.03 -0.38 3.62
CA LEU A 65 9.61 -1.14 4.73
C LEU A 65 8.55 -1.81 5.61
N CYS A 66 7.36 -1.21 5.70
CA CYS A 66 6.22 -1.78 6.42
C CYS A 66 5.43 -2.77 5.55
N ASN A 67 6.13 -3.73 4.92
CA ASN A 67 5.56 -4.78 4.07
C ASN A 67 4.68 -4.23 2.94
N GLY A 68 5.01 -3.08 2.38
CA GLY A 68 4.17 -2.44 1.37
C GLY A 68 2.77 -2.09 1.89
N ILE A 69 2.65 -1.60 3.10
CA ILE A 69 1.38 -1.22 3.73
C ILE A 69 0.57 -0.26 2.86
N ASN A 70 -0.74 -0.41 2.81
CA ASN A 70 -1.61 0.55 2.14
C ASN A 70 -1.68 1.87 2.92
N VAL A 71 -1.80 2.99 2.21
CA VAL A 71 -1.92 4.31 2.85
C VAL A 71 -3.11 4.37 3.82
N ALA A 72 -4.23 3.70 3.51
CA ALA A 72 -5.40 3.67 4.39
C ALA A 72 -5.14 2.98 5.75
N ASP A 73 -4.23 2.01 5.79
CA ASP A 73 -3.80 1.33 7.01
C ASP A 73 -2.69 2.14 7.69
N PHE A 74 -1.71 2.64 6.92
CA PHE A 74 -0.60 3.47 7.39
C PHE A 74 -1.05 4.69 8.20
N VAL A 75 -2.03 5.46 7.71
CA VAL A 75 -2.50 6.68 8.39
C VAL A 75 -3.19 6.40 9.73
N LYS A 76 -3.53 5.14 10.00
CA LYS A 76 -4.22 4.70 11.22
C LYS A 76 -3.31 4.04 12.24
N LEU A 77 -2.05 3.77 11.88
CA LEU A 77 -1.09 3.18 12.82
C LEU A 77 -0.98 4.05 14.07
N ARG A 78 -1.08 3.44 15.22
CA ARG A 78 -0.93 4.06 16.54
C ARG A 78 0.31 3.53 17.25
N TYR A 79 0.80 4.25 18.21
CA TYR A 79 1.95 3.79 19.00
C TYR A 79 1.67 2.48 19.75
N ARG A 80 0.42 2.23 20.17
CA ARG A 80 0.01 0.95 20.79
C ARG A 80 0.09 -0.24 19.83
N ASP A 81 0.14 0.00 18.53
CA ASP A 81 0.31 -1.05 17.53
C ASP A 81 1.78 -1.48 17.39
N ILE A 82 2.70 -0.77 18.08
CA ILE A 82 4.11 -1.17 18.20
C ILE A 82 4.27 -2.00 19.46
N VAL A 83 4.43 -3.30 19.29
CA VAL A 83 4.56 -4.26 20.40
C VAL A 83 5.84 -5.06 20.21
N ASN A 84 6.72 -5.08 21.21
CA ASN A 84 7.98 -5.83 21.20
C ASN A 84 8.87 -5.57 19.97
N GLY A 85 8.89 -4.32 19.48
CA GLY A 85 9.68 -3.96 18.30
C GLY A 85 9.04 -4.35 16.95
N GLU A 86 7.77 -4.77 16.96
CA GLU A 86 6.99 -5.06 15.75
C GLU A 86 5.77 -4.14 15.65
N ILE A 87 5.43 -3.73 14.44
CA ILE A 87 4.14 -3.10 14.14
C ILE A 87 3.14 -4.21 13.82
N CYS A 88 2.07 -4.28 14.62
CA CYS A 88 1.01 -5.28 14.50
C CYS A 88 -0.29 -4.59 14.06
N PHE A 89 -0.83 -4.96 12.90
CA PHE A 89 -2.07 -4.37 12.40
C PHE A 89 -2.91 -5.34 11.59
N VAL A 90 -4.22 -5.08 11.53
CA VAL A 90 -5.16 -5.81 10.67
C VAL A 90 -5.52 -4.94 9.47
N ARG A 91 -5.45 -5.53 8.28
CA ARG A 91 -5.74 -4.81 7.03
C ARG A 91 -7.21 -4.43 6.92
N GLN A 92 -7.51 -3.15 6.79
CA GLN A 92 -8.87 -2.61 6.79
C GLN A 92 -9.75 -3.13 5.64
N LYS A 93 -9.18 -3.31 4.44
CA LYS A 93 -9.94 -3.80 3.27
C LYS A 93 -10.54 -5.18 3.51
N THR A 94 -9.91 -5.98 4.34
CA THR A 94 -10.31 -7.38 4.61
C THR A 94 -11.03 -7.56 5.94
N GLU A 95 -11.01 -6.55 6.81
CA GLU A 95 -11.62 -6.58 8.14
C GLU A 95 -13.13 -6.88 8.10
N ARG A 96 -13.84 -6.39 7.07
CA ARG A 96 -15.29 -6.56 6.92
C ARG A 96 -15.71 -7.80 6.13
N THR A 97 -14.79 -8.45 5.42
CA THR A 97 -15.12 -9.51 4.46
C THR A 97 -14.65 -10.89 4.89
N THR A 98 -13.80 -10.99 5.91
CA THR A 98 -13.26 -12.26 6.38
C THR A 98 -13.73 -12.61 7.78
N LYS A 99 -14.09 -13.89 7.96
CA LYS A 99 -14.38 -14.49 9.29
C LYS A 99 -13.14 -14.56 10.19
N THR A 100 -11.94 -14.63 9.58
CA THR A 100 -10.66 -14.73 10.30
C THR A 100 -9.83 -13.47 10.04
N ARG A 101 -9.63 -12.65 11.06
CA ARG A 101 -8.75 -11.47 11.00
C ARG A 101 -7.30 -11.95 11.05
N LYS A 102 -6.58 -11.79 9.94
CA LYS A 102 -5.12 -12.02 9.91
C LYS A 102 -4.40 -10.75 10.34
N GLU A 103 -3.67 -10.85 11.44
CA GLU A 103 -2.75 -9.81 11.90
C GLU A 103 -1.49 -9.85 11.03
N ILE A 104 -1.05 -8.70 10.56
CA ILE A 104 0.23 -8.53 9.88
C ILE A 104 1.21 -8.00 10.91
N ARG A 105 2.38 -8.63 11.01
CA ARG A 105 3.48 -8.23 11.89
C ARG A 105 4.67 -7.80 11.06
N VAL A 106 5.24 -6.68 11.40
CA VAL A 106 6.37 -6.07 10.69
C VAL A 106 7.41 -5.63 11.70
N VAL A 107 8.61 -6.16 11.62
CA VAL A 107 9.71 -5.73 12.48
C VAL A 107 10.03 -4.26 12.20
N VAL A 108 10.11 -3.45 13.25
CA VAL A 108 10.50 -2.04 13.15
C VAL A 108 12.01 -1.99 12.94
N THR A 109 12.42 -1.65 11.73
CA THR A 109 13.84 -1.48 11.40
C THR A 109 14.37 -0.15 11.96
N GLU A 110 15.70 -0.02 12.11
CA GLU A 110 16.33 1.25 12.52
C GLU A 110 15.90 2.42 11.60
N ARG A 111 15.78 2.18 10.30
CA ARG A 111 15.32 3.19 9.36
C ARG A 111 13.87 3.61 9.61
N MET A 112 13.00 2.67 9.90
CA MET A 112 11.60 2.98 10.26
C MET A 112 11.55 3.76 11.57
N GLN A 113 12.35 3.39 12.56
CA GLN A 113 12.43 4.11 13.83
C GLN A 113 12.94 5.55 13.64
N ALA A 114 13.95 5.75 12.79
CA ALA A 114 14.44 7.09 12.45
C ALA A 114 13.35 7.95 11.78
N ILE A 115 12.54 7.37 10.90
CA ILE A 115 11.41 8.05 10.26
C ILE A 115 10.34 8.42 11.29
N ILE A 116 10.01 7.50 12.22
CA ILE A 116 9.06 7.76 13.31
C ILE A 116 9.58 8.89 14.19
N ASN A 117 10.84 8.86 14.57
CA ASN A 117 11.45 9.89 15.43
C ASN A 117 11.44 11.28 14.77
N ARG A 118 11.62 11.33 13.44
CA ARG A 118 11.70 12.59 12.69
C ARG A 118 10.33 13.20 12.40
N TRP A 119 9.34 12.37 12.07
CA TRP A 119 8.06 12.83 11.53
C TRP A 119 6.85 12.43 12.36
N GLY A 120 7.04 11.63 13.40
CA GLY A 120 5.97 11.11 14.24
C GLY A 120 5.42 12.12 15.23
N ASN A 121 4.24 11.84 15.71
CA ASN A 121 3.66 12.52 16.87
C ASN A 121 4.42 12.13 18.15
N PRO A 122 4.25 12.88 19.25
CA PRO A 122 4.71 12.43 20.57
C PRO A 122 4.20 11.03 20.89
N SER A 123 5.12 10.16 21.36
CA SER A 123 4.83 8.75 21.64
C SER A 123 3.86 8.60 22.82
N ARG A 124 2.58 8.42 22.50
CA ARG A 124 1.51 8.09 23.44
C ARG A 124 0.74 6.90 22.85
N PRO A 125 0.31 5.90 23.66
CA PRO A 125 -0.30 4.68 23.12
C PRO A 125 -1.44 4.92 22.13
N ASP A 126 -2.32 5.86 22.40
CA ASP A 126 -3.50 6.13 21.58
C ASP A 126 -3.27 7.17 20.48
N SER A 127 -2.10 7.81 20.42
CA SER A 127 -1.75 8.75 19.36
C SER A 127 -1.46 7.99 18.06
N PHE A 128 -1.88 8.54 16.93
CA PHE A 128 -1.39 8.05 15.63
C PHE A 128 0.13 8.26 15.56
N ILE A 129 0.83 7.32 14.89
CA ILE A 129 2.28 7.45 14.71
C ILE A 129 2.59 8.73 13.93
N PHE A 130 1.86 8.99 12.84
CA PHE A 130 2.09 10.15 11.99
C PHE A 130 0.94 11.17 12.04
N PRO A 131 1.24 12.47 11.93
CA PRO A 131 0.26 13.55 12.08
C PRO A 131 -0.59 13.79 10.82
N ILE A 132 -1.24 12.73 10.30
CA ILE A 132 -2.15 12.82 9.16
C ILE A 132 -3.60 12.89 9.63
N LEU A 133 -3.92 12.08 10.66
CA LEU A 133 -5.21 12.05 11.32
C LEU A 133 -5.07 12.59 12.74
N ASP A 134 -6.12 13.23 13.26
CA ASP A 134 -6.18 13.73 14.65
C ASP A 134 -7.10 12.89 15.56
N GLY A 135 -7.87 11.96 14.97
CA GLY A 135 -8.78 11.07 15.70
C GLY A 135 -10.19 11.60 15.90
N GLN A 136 -10.45 12.84 15.50
CA GLN A 136 -11.77 13.48 15.59
C GLN A 136 -12.53 13.42 14.25
N GLU A 137 -11.93 12.82 13.23
CA GLU A 137 -12.55 12.73 11.91
C GLU A 137 -13.73 11.77 11.88
N ASP A 138 -14.84 12.20 11.31
CA ASP A 138 -15.86 11.30 10.79
C ASP A 138 -15.30 10.46 9.61
N ALA A 139 -16.08 9.49 9.14
CA ALA A 139 -15.65 8.58 8.08
C ALA A 139 -15.33 9.32 6.76
N MET A 140 -16.08 10.38 6.44
CA MET A 140 -15.88 11.16 5.21
C MET A 140 -14.60 12.01 5.31
N ARG A 141 -14.41 12.75 6.39
CA ARG A 141 -13.21 13.56 6.63
C ARG A 141 -11.95 12.70 6.65
N ARG A 142 -12.00 11.54 7.30
CA ARG A 142 -10.90 10.58 7.30
C ARG A 142 -10.55 10.11 5.88
N LYS A 143 -11.57 9.77 5.08
CA LYS A 143 -11.37 9.41 3.67
C LYS A 143 -10.75 10.55 2.87
N CYS A 144 -11.23 11.77 3.05
CA CYS A 144 -10.69 12.96 2.39
C CYS A 144 -9.22 13.21 2.78
N LYS A 145 -8.89 13.23 4.08
CA LYS A 145 -7.51 13.40 4.56
C LYS A 145 -6.57 12.33 3.99
N THR A 146 -7.00 11.06 4.01
CA THR A 146 -6.23 9.96 3.44
C THR A 146 -6.00 10.14 1.94
N MET A 147 -7.01 10.57 1.20
CA MET A 147 -6.92 10.82 -0.24
C MET A 147 -5.98 11.99 -0.55
N TYR A 148 -6.09 13.10 0.17
CA TYR A 148 -5.19 14.26 0.01
C TYR A 148 -3.74 13.88 0.31
N PHE A 149 -3.50 13.17 1.40
CA PHE A 149 -2.18 12.67 1.76
C PHE A 149 -1.60 11.74 0.68
N THR A 150 -2.40 10.81 0.15
CA THR A 150 -1.99 9.92 -0.95
C THR A 150 -1.59 10.70 -2.20
N ARG A 151 -2.39 11.73 -2.55
CA ARG A 151 -2.08 12.60 -3.71
C ARG A 151 -0.79 13.38 -3.49
N ALA A 152 -0.56 13.89 -2.28
CA ALA A 152 0.65 14.63 -1.95
C ALA A 152 1.90 13.76 -2.05
N ILE A 153 1.89 12.55 -1.47
CA ILE A 153 3.00 11.58 -1.65
C ILE A 153 3.22 11.30 -3.13
N ASN A 154 2.16 10.92 -3.86
CA ASN A 154 2.30 10.52 -5.26
C ASN A 154 2.84 11.64 -6.13
N LYS A 155 2.39 12.90 -5.89
CA LYS A 155 2.90 14.08 -6.60
C LYS A 155 4.40 14.24 -6.35
N ARG A 156 4.82 14.26 -5.09
CA ARG A 156 6.23 14.47 -4.73
C ARG A 156 7.12 13.31 -5.20
N MET A 157 6.66 12.08 -5.04
CA MET A 157 7.43 10.91 -5.48
C MET A 157 7.53 10.79 -6.99
N LYS A 158 6.54 11.30 -7.73
CA LYS A 158 6.64 11.44 -9.19
C LYS A 158 7.76 12.40 -9.57
N GLU A 159 7.84 13.57 -8.93
CA GLU A 159 8.91 14.56 -9.13
C GLU A 159 10.29 13.94 -8.83
N VAL A 160 10.42 13.22 -7.71
CA VAL A 160 11.66 12.48 -7.35
C VAL A 160 12.00 11.44 -8.42
N GLY A 161 11.03 10.68 -8.89
CA GLY A 161 11.25 9.67 -9.94
C GLY A 161 11.69 10.25 -11.28
N GLU A 162 11.17 11.43 -11.65
CA GLU A 162 11.59 12.17 -12.82
C GLU A 162 13.04 12.65 -12.70
N GLN A 163 13.43 13.21 -11.55
CA GLN A 163 14.81 13.66 -11.29
C GLN A 163 15.82 12.50 -11.29
N LEU A 164 15.43 11.34 -10.79
CA LEU A 164 16.28 10.14 -10.77
C LEU A 164 16.25 9.34 -12.08
N GLY A 165 15.44 9.73 -13.06
CA GLY A 165 15.26 8.96 -14.29
C GLY A 165 14.59 7.59 -14.10
N ILE A 166 13.94 7.37 -12.96
CA ILE A 166 13.27 6.10 -12.61
C ILE A 166 11.87 6.03 -13.23
N GLY A 167 11.25 7.19 -13.48
CA GLY A 167 9.87 7.29 -13.96
C GLY A 167 8.86 7.51 -12.82
N ASN A 168 7.60 7.11 -13.05
CA ASN A 168 6.52 7.45 -12.11
C ASN A 168 6.53 6.57 -10.86
N ILE A 169 6.91 7.15 -9.74
CA ILE A 169 6.87 6.53 -8.41
C ILE A 169 5.57 6.92 -7.70
N SER A 170 4.93 5.94 -7.07
CA SER A 170 3.69 6.14 -6.32
C SER A 170 3.66 5.28 -5.05
N THR A 171 2.69 5.50 -4.18
CA THR A 171 2.47 4.64 -3.00
C THR A 171 2.20 3.17 -3.38
N TYR A 172 1.61 2.95 -4.55
CA TYR A 172 1.39 1.60 -5.08
C TYR A 172 2.67 0.93 -5.55
N THR A 173 3.61 1.73 -6.08
CA THR A 173 4.96 1.28 -6.45
C THR A 173 5.71 0.72 -5.24
N ALA A 174 5.58 1.32 -4.05
CA ALA A 174 6.20 0.80 -2.83
C ALA A 174 5.76 -0.65 -2.55
N ARG A 175 4.45 -0.90 -2.61
CA ARG A 175 3.89 -2.24 -2.39
C ARG A 175 4.31 -3.26 -3.46
N HIS A 176 4.30 -2.86 -4.74
CA HIS A 176 4.78 -3.72 -5.83
C HIS A 176 6.26 -4.05 -5.69
N SER A 177 7.07 -3.06 -5.33
CA SER A 177 8.50 -3.25 -5.14
C SER A 177 8.80 -4.21 -4.00
N PHE A 178 8.12 -4.08 -2.85
CA PHE A 178 8.25 -5.02 -1.74
C PHE A 178 7.96 -6.46 -2.18
N ALA A 179 6.82 -6.71 -2.82
CA ALA A 179 6.44 -8.03 -3.30
C ALA A 179 7.46 -8.62 -4.30
N THR A 180 7.92 -7.78 -5.23
CA THR A 180 8.84 -8.21 -6.29
C THR A 180 10.25 -8.45 -5.77
N VAL A 181 10.73 -7.64 -4.84
CA VAL A 181 12.02 -7.81 -4.18
C VAL A 181 12.04 -9.13 -3.39
N LEU A 182 11.02 -9.41 -2.59
CA LEU A 182 10.89 -10.67 -1.87
C LEU A 182 10.87 -11.88 -2.83
N LYS A 183 10.12 -11.79 -3.93
CA LYS A 183 10.09 -12.86 -4.93
C LYS A 183 11.46 -13.09 -5.55
N ARG A 184 12.18 -12.02 -5.93
CA ARG A 184 13.52 -12.11 -6.51
C ARG A 184 14.55 -12.67 -5.52
N ALA A 185 14.33 -12.43 -4.22
CA ALA A 185 15.12 -13.01 -3.14
C ALA A 185 14.77 -14.49 -2.84
N GLY A 186 13.83 -15.10 -3.61
CA GLY A 186 13.45 -16.50 -3.43
C GLY A 186 12.43 -16.76 -2.34
N ALA A 187 11.79 -15.73 -1.79
CA ALA A 187 10.76 -15.92 -0.77
C ALA A 187 9.55 -16.69 -1.31
N ASN A 188 9.00 -17.58 -0.50
CA ASN A 188 7.82 -18.37 -0.84
C ASN A 188 6.62 -17.43 -1.09
N ILE A 189 5.82 -17.75 -2.13
CA ILE A 189 4.63 -16.95 -2.51
C ILE A 189 3.60 -16.85 -1.38
N ALA A 190 3.49 -17.88 -0.54
CA ALA A 190 2.60 -17.89 0.62
C ALA A 190 3.06 -16.86 1.65
N TYR A 191 4.37 -16.79 1.94
CA TYR A 191 4.96 -15.79 2.82
C TYR A 191 4.76 -14.36 2.28
N ILE A 192 4.97 -14.14 0.97
CA ILE A 192 4.73 -12.84 0.33
C ILE A 192 3.26 -12.45 0.47
N SER A 193 2.35 -13.39 0.21
CA SER A 193 0.90 -13.18 0.32
C SER A 193 0.48 -12.81 1.74
N GLU A 194 1.03 -13.49 2.73
CA GLU A 194 0.78 -13.24 4.15
C GLU A 194 1.33 -11.89 4.59
N SER A 195 2.57 -11.58 4.26
CA SER A 195 3.21 -10.29 4.54
C SER A 195 2.44 -9.11 3.94
N LEU A 196 1.84 -9.28 2.77
CA LEU A 196 1.00 -8.29 2.11
C LEU A 196 -0.44 -8.28 2.64
N GLY A 197 -0.83 -9.25 3.47
CA GLY A 197 -2.21 -9.43 3.94
C GLY A 197 -3.19 -9.73 2.80
N HIS A 198 -2.77 -10.51 1.80
CA HIS A 198 -3.66 -11.00 0.76
C HIS A 198 -4.50 -12.17 1.28
N GLN A 199 -5.77 -12.22 0.88
CA GLN A 199 -6.67 -13.34 1.22
C GLN A 199 -6.52 -14.51 0.25
N ASP A 200 -6.11 -14.24 -0.98
CA ASP A 200 -5.97 -15.20 -2.07
C ASP A 200 -4.57 -15.08 -2.69
N LEU A 201 -3.94 -16.23 -2.89
CA LEU A 201 -2.65 -16.34 -3.59
C LEU A 201 -2.73 -15.80 -5.03
N LYS A 202 -3.89 -15.89 -5.70
CA LYS A 202 -4.10 -15.31 -7.03
C LYS A 202 -3.83 -13.81 -7.04
N THR A 203 -4.26 -13.10 -6.00
CA THR A 203 -3.97 -11.66 -5.85
C THR A 203 -2.46 -11.42 -5.72
N CYS A 204 -1.73 -12.30 -5.04
CA CYS A 204 -0.28 -12.19 -4.93
C CYS A 204 0.43 -12.40 -6.27
N LEU A 205 -0.06 -13.32 -7.10
CA LEU A 205 0.50 -13.59 -8.43
C LEU A 205 0.47 -12.37 -9.35
N LEU A 206 -0.54 -11.50 -9.24
CA LEU A 206 -0.61 -10.24 -10.01
C LEU A 206 0.56 -9.30 -9.71
N TYR A 207 1.11 -9.35 -8.50
CA TYR A 207 2.27 -8.53 -8.09
C TYR A 207 3.61 -9.18 -8.45
N THR A 208 3.60 -10.49 -8.66
CA THR A 208 4.83 -11.28 -8.80
C THR A 208 4.98 -11.92 -10.18
N SER A 209 3.98 -11.86 -11.06
CA SER A 209 4.11 -12.38 -12.42
C SER A 209 5.13 -11.57 -13.21
N PRO A 210 6.04 -12.21 -13.96
CA PRO A 210 6.86 -11.51 -14.93
C PRO A 210 5.92 -10.86 -15.95
N SER A 211 6.18 -9.59 -16.28
CA SER A 211 5.52 -8.97 -17.44
C SER A 211 5.82 -9.83 -18.66
N PRO A 212 4.86 -10.19 -19.50
CA PRO A 212 5.17 -10.82 -20.78
C PRO A 212 6.18 -9.94 -21.53
N ARG A 213 7.18 -10.60 -22.11
CA ARG A 213 8.22 -9.95 -22.91
C ARG A 213 7.62 -9.38 -24.18
#